data_c51c7f4554748a685901e812a4f99c92
#
_entry.id   c51c7f4554748a685901e812a4f99c92
#
_cell.length_a   1.000
_cell.length_b   1.000
_cell.length_c   1.000
_cell.angle_alpha   90.00
_cell.angle_beta   90.00
_cell.angle_gamma   90.00
#
_symmetry.space_group_name_H-M   'P 1'
#
loop_
_entity.id
_entity.type
_entity.pdbx_description
1 polymer ?
#
loop_
_entity_poly.entity_id
_entity_poly.type
_entity_poly.pdbx_seq_one_letter_code
_entity_poly.pdbx_strand_id
1 'polypeptide(L)'
;MFVRKKPNKSGVISVQVIDKSSGKYKLVKTIGSSSNQDEINRLVLEGKKFIRAKSGLQEFDFHDYDQFYSQVLSSITSHKLVGIDLVLGKIFDEIGFNKIEDELFKDLALYRLVYPKSKLKTTEYLSRFSQKSYSEDDVYRYMDRLYNTQKEQVQKISYDHTLQILPNGISVVFYDVTTIYFETDYEDDFRKTGFSKEGKHQNPQIVLGLLVSEGGYPLAYDIFEGKQY
;
A
#
# COMPACT_ATOMS: atom_id res chain seq x y z
N MET A 1 32.10 28.62 -27.59
CA MET A 1 33.00 28.20 -26.48
C MET A 1 32.70 26.78 -26.09
N PHE A 2 33.66 26.02 -25.54
CA PHE A 2 33.48 24.67 -25.01
C PHE A 2 34.48 24.38 -23.88
N VAL A 3 34.17 23.37 -23.07
CA VAL A 3 35.03 22.91 -21.97
C VAL A 3 35.99 21.86 -22.49
N ARG A 4 37.29 22.00 -22.21
CA ARG A 4 38.36 21.07 -22.58
C ARG A 4 39.05 20.53 -21.33
N LYS A 5 39.23 19.21 -21.26
CA LYS A 5 40.08 18.54 -20.28
C LYS A 5 41.51 18.45 -20.92
N LYS A 6 42.50 19.05 -20.27
CA LYS A 6 43.88 19.02 -20.72
C LYS A 6 44.74 18.25 -19.71
N PRO A 7 45.26 17.05 -20.07
CA PRO A 7 46.19 16.34 -19.21
C PRO A 7 47.52 17.06 -19.14
N ASN A 8 48.10 17.17 -17.96
CA ASN A 8 49.42 17.73 -17.71
C ASN A 8 50.43 16.58 -17.53
N LYS A 9 51.70 16.87 -17.65
CA LYS A 9 52.81 15.89 -17.49
C LYS A 9 52.86 15.29 -16.06
N SER A 10 52.25 15.94 -15.09
CA SER A 10 52.20 15.51 -13.69
C SER A 10 50.99 14.58 -13.38
N GLY A 11 50.21 14.12 -14.38
CA GLY A 11 49.03 13.30 -14.17
C GLY A 11 47.79 14.09 -13.75
N VAL A 12 47.91 15.40 -13.51
CA VAL A 12 46.80 16.30 -13.16
C VAL A 12 46.09 16.73 -14.43
N ILE A 13 44.74 16.73 -14.40
CA ILE A 13 43.90 17.19 -15.50
C ILE A 13 43.44 18.63 -15.24
N SER A 14 43.76 19.55 -16.13
CA SER A 14 43.26 20.93 -16.08
C SER A 14 42.00 21.07 -16.91
N VAL A 15 40.94 21.65 -16.31
CA VAL A 15 39.68 21.96 -16.98
C VAL A 15 39.69 23.40 -17.45
N GLN A 16 39.53 23.62 -18.73
CA GLN A 16 39.68 24.91 -19.39
C GLN A 16 38.49 25.23 -20.28
N VAL A 17 38.10 26.50 -20.33
CA VAL A 17 37.11 27.01 -21.28
C VAL A 17 37.87 27.60 -22.48
N ILE A 18 37.54 27.08 -23.65
CA ILE A 18 38.18 27.44 -24.92
C ILE A 18 37.18 28.11 -25.85
N ASP A 19 37.58 29.15 -26.51
CA ASP A 19 36.83 29.76 -27.61
C ASP A 19 37.49 29.36 -28.96
N LYS A 20 36.61 29.03 -29.93
CA LYS A 20 37.00 28.66 -31.30
C LYS A 20 36.29 29.54 -32.34
N SER A 21 35.60 30.60 -31.95
CA SER A 21 34.80 31.43 -32.85
C SER A 21 35.62 32.09 -33.98
N SER A 22 36.88 32.35 -33.70
CA SER A 22 37.83 32.94 -34.68
C SER A 22 38.59 31.91 -35.51
N GLY A 23 38.22 30.64 -35.50
CA GLY A 23 38.96 29.54 -36.17
C GLY A 23 40.19 29.03 -35.42
N LYS A 24 40.72 29.79 -34.43
CA LYS A 24 41.85 29.42 -33.58
C LYS A 24 41.38 29.14 -32.14
N TYR A 25 42.07 28.20 -31.50
CA TYR A 25 41.79 27.89 -30.08
C TYR A 25 42.35 29.00 -29.18
N LYS A 26 41.46 29.73 -28.53
CA LYS A 26 41.82 30.78 -27.55
C LYS A 26 41.39 30.33 -26.18
N LEU A 27 42.30 30.27 -25.20
CA LEU A 27 41.98 30.03 -23.80
C LEU A 27 41.20 31.24 -23.24
N VAL A 28 40.00 31.00 -22.76
CA VAL A 28 39.16 32.03 -22.14
C VAL A 28 39.37 32.05 -20.63
N LYS A 29 39.29 30.86 -19.99
CA LYS A 29 39.46 30.72 -18.54
C LYS A 29 39.94 29.31 -18.20
N THR A 30 40.80 29.16 -17.22
CA THR A 30 41.06 27.89 -16.54
C THR A 30 40.13 27.83 -15.31
N ILE A 31 39.34 26.80 -15.23
CA ILE A 31 38.38 26.60 -14.13
C ILE A 31 39.10 26.03 -12.89
N GLY A 32 39.89 24.98 -13.10
CA GLY A 32 40.65 24.34 -12.05
C GLY A 32 41.47 23.15 -12.59
N SER A 33 42.16 22.46 -11.69
CA SER A 33 42.93 21.27 -12.01
C SER A 33 42.88 20.28 -10.88
N SER A 34 42.68 18.98 -11.18
CA SER A 34 42.68 17.92 -10.17
C SER A 34 43.14 16.59 -10.76
N SER A 35 43.58 15.68 -9.91
CA SER A 35 43.83 14.28 -10.23
C SER A 35 42.63 13.37 -9.84
N ASN A 36 41.65 13.91 -9.06
CA ASN A 36 40.46 13.18 -8.65
C ASN A 36 39.36 13.30 -9.71
N GLN A 37 38.79 12.18 -10.13
CA GLN A 37 37.78 12.12 -11.19
C GLN A 37 36.48 12.87 -10.84
N ASP A 38 36.05 12.82 -9.58
CA ASP A 38 34.80 13.47 -9.13
C ASP A 38 34.97 15.00 -9.11
N GLU A 39 36.16 15.46 -8.70
CA GLU A 39 36.49 16.87 -8.72
C GLU A 39 36.63 17.39 -10.15
N ILE A 40 37.22 16.59 -11.07
CA ILE A 40 37.26 16.92 -12.49
C ILE A 40 35.85 17.06 -13.08
N ASN A 41 34.92 16.16 -12.71
CA ASN A 41 33.54 16.23 -13.19
C ASN A 41 32.86 17.51 -12.69
N ARG A 42 33.07 17.88 -11.41
CA ARG A 42 32.57 19.13 -10.83
C ARG A 42 33.10 20.36 -11.52
N LEU A 43 34.42 20.41 -11.80
CA LEU A 43 35.07 21.50 -12.57
C LEU A 43 34.53 21.61 -14.00
N VAL A 44 34.17 20.49 -14.63
CA VAL A 44 33.55 20.48 -15.96
C VAL A 44 32.15 21.12 -15.90
N LEU A 45 31.37 20.83 -14.89
CA LEU A 45 30.04 21.45 -14.69
C LEU A 45 30.18 22.97 -14.49
N GLU A 46 31.13 23.39 -13.65
CA GLU A 46 31.44 24.83 -13.47
C GLU A 46 31.84 25.49 -14.78
N GLY A 47 32.64 24.84 -15.58
CA GLY A 47 33.03 25.34 -16.90
C GLY A 47 31.86 25.51 -17.87
N LYS A 48 30.90 24.58 -17.82
CA LYS A 48 29.65 24.68 -18.59
C LYS A 48 28.77 25.83 -18.08
N LYS A 49 28.62 25.98 -16.75
CA LYS A 49 27.90 27.12 -16.13
C LYS A 49 28.52 28.45 -16.57
N PHE A 50 29.84 28.58 -16.54
CA PHE A 50 30.54 29.78 -17.00
C PHE A 50 30.27 30.11 -18.48
N ILE A 51 30.27 29.12 -19.38
CA ILE A 51 29.96 29.32 -20.80
C ILE A 51 28.53 29.84 -20.98
N ARG A 52 27.58 29.25 -20.29
CA ARG A 52 26.15 29.63 -20.37
C ARG A 52 25.92 31.04 -19.86
N ALA A 53 26.49 31.39 -18.69
CA ALA A 53 26.41 32.74 -18.14
C ALA A 53 26.96 33.79 -19.11
N LYS A 54 28.08 33.46 -19.78
CA LYS A 54 28.70 34.37 -20.76
C LYS A 54 27.93 34.48 -22.08
N SER A 55 27.10 33.49 -22.42
CA SER A 55 26.22 33.50 -23.60
C SER A 55 24.89 34.21 -23.37
N GLY A 56 24.65 34.80 -22.19
CA GLY A 56 23.41 35.49 -21.84
C GLY A 56 22.21 34.57 -21.55
N LEU A 57 22.44 33.24 -21.50
CA LEU A 57 21.41 32.27 -21.11
C LEU A 57 21.31 32.28 -19.58
N GLN A 58 20.19 32.76 -19.04
CA GLN A 58 19.86 32.55 -17.64
C GLN A 58 19.43 31.09 -17.45
N GLU A 59 20.14 30.37 -16.63
CA GLU A 59 19.74 29.02 -16.17
C GLU A 59 18.95 29.17 -14.90
N PHE A 60 17.72 28.68 -14.91
CA PHE A 60 17.02 28.44 -13.67
C PHE A 60 17.70 27.26 -13.00
N ASP A 61 18.37 27.49 -11.87
CA ASP A 61 19.06 26.44 -11.12
C ASP A 61 18.04 25.65 -10.31
N PHE A 62 17.52 24.58 -10.88
CA PHE A 62 16.63 23.65 -10.19
C PHE A 62 17.36 22.77 -9.16
N HIS A 63 18.70 22.85 -9.07
CA HIS A 63 19.48 22.02 -8.14
C HIS A 63 19.22 22.37 -6.67
N ASP A 64 18.98 23.65 -6.36
CA ASP A 64 18.62 24.05 -5.00
C ASP A 64 17.24 23.49 -4.61
N TYR A 65 16.31 23.40 -5.56
CA TYR A 65 15.01 22.79 -5.34
C TYR A 65 15.12 21.28 -5.13
N ASP A 66 15.97 20.57 -5.85
CA ASP A 66 16.17 19.12 -5.67
C ASP A 66 16.75 18.80 -4.29
N GLN A 67 17.69 19.61 -3.78
CA GLN A 67 18.20 19.46 -2.42
C GLN A 67 17.13 19.78 -1.37
N PHE A 68 16.37 20.86 -1.58
CA PHE A 68 15.27 21.22 -0.70
C PHE A 68 14.20 20.13 -0.68
N TYR A 69 13.74 19.64 -1.84
CA TYR A 69 12.77 18.54 -1.91
C TYR A 69 13.31 17.26 -1.28
N SER A 70 14.58 16.92 -1.49
CA SER A 70 15.21 15.77 -0.86
C SER A 70 15.25 15.90 0.66
N GLN A 71 15.55 17.08 1.19
CA GLN A 71 15.50 17.35 2.63
C GLN A 71 14.08 17.27 3.18
N VAL A 72 13.09 17.86 2.51
CA VAL A 72 11.68 17.79 2.90
C VAL A 72 11.19 16.35 2.88
N LEU A 73 11.48 15.59 1.82
CA LEU A 73 11.07 14.18 1.72
C LEU A 73 11.74 13.31 2.79
N SER A 74 13.03 13.56 3.09
CA SER A 74 13.74 12.81 4.14
C SER A 74 13.30 13.19 5.55
N SER A 75 12.66 14.34 5.74
CA SER A 75 12.09 14.75 7.02
C SER A 75 10.72 14.13 7.32
N ILE A 76 10.09 13.51 6.32
CA ILE A 76 8.83 12.78 6.53
C ILE A 76 9.14 11.49 7.28
N THR A 77 8.86 11.49 8.58
CA THR A 77 9.07 10.33 9.46
C THR A 77 7.97 9.29 9.34
N SER A 78 6.75 9.70 8.96
CA SER A 78 5.62 8.82 8.82
C SER A 78 4.53 9.43 7.93
N HIS A 79 3.69 8.58 7.35
CA HIS A 79 2.44 9.00 6.73
C HIS A 79 1.32 8.05 7.17
N LYS A 80 0.14 8.59 7.40
CA LYS A 80 -1.04 7.80 7.80
C LYS A 80 -2.18 8.04 6.83
N LEU A 81 -2.82 6.96 6.40
CA LEU A 81 -4.01 7.02 5.55
C LEU A 81 -5.26 7.13 6.44
N VAL A 82 -5.68 8.34 6.73
CA VAL A 82 -6.80 8.59 7.65
C VAL A 82 -8.19 8.44 7.02
N GLY A 83 -8.28 8.42 5.69
CA GLY A 83 -9.58 8.36 4.98
C GLY A 83 -10.40 7.12 5.33
N ILE A 84 -9.75 5.98 5.54
CA ILE A 84 -10.39 4.71 5.94
C ILE A 84 -11.09 4.90 7.29
N ASP A 85 -10.38 5.42 8.29
CA ASP A 85 -10.94 5.64 9.63
C ASP A 85 -12.02 6.71 9.64
N LEU A 86 -11.86 7.79 8.88
CA LEU A 86 -12.81 8.91 8.84
C LEU A 86 -14.15 8.54 8.19
N VAL A 87 -14.15 7.68 7.19
CA VAL A 87 -15.37 7.30 6.46
C VAL A 87 -15.89 5.96 6.97
N LEU A 88 -15.11 4.89 6.77
CA LEU A 88 -15.56 3.54 7.14
C LEU A 88 -15.57 3.31 8.65
N GLY A 89 -14.63 3.93 9.39
CA GLY A 89 -14.62 3.88 10.84
C GLY A 89 -15.90 4.46 11.45
N LYS A 90 -16.43 5.52 10.88
CA LYS A 90 -17.71 6.11 11.30
C LYS A 90 -18.88 5.14 11.09
N ILE A 91 -18.95 4.53 9.91
CA ILE A 91 -19.98 3.52 9.61
C ILE A 91 -19.86 2.30 10.54
N PHE A 92 -18.62 1.85 10.79
CA PHE A 92 -18.32 0.77 11.73
C PHE A 92 -18.86 1.06 13.13
N ASP A 93 -18.66 2.29 13.61
CA ASP A 93 -19.14 2.75 14.92
C ASP A 93 -20.67 2.92 14.93
N GLU A 94 -21.28 3.42 13.86
CA GLU A 94 -22.74 3.57 13.70
C GLU A 94 -23.46 2.22 13.68
N ILE A 95 -22.86 1.18 13.09
CA ILE A 95 -23.37 -0.20 13.15
C ILE A 95 -23.33 -0.72 14.60
N GLY A 96 -22.42 -0.24 15.42
CA GLY A 96 -22.20 -0.66 16.79
C GLY A 96 -21.08 -1.67 16.98
N PHE A 97 -20.25 -1.89 15.95
CA PHE A 97 -19.09 -2.79 16.04
C PHE A 97 -17.99 -2.29 16.98
N ASN A 98 -18.00 -1.01 17.36
CA ASN A 98 -17.16 -0.45 18.42
C ASN A 98 -17.39 -1.06 19.81
N LYS A 99 -18.50 -1.81 20.00
CA LYS A 99 -18.76 -2.60 21.22
C LYS A 99 -17.86 -3.84 21.33
N ILE A 100 -17.20 -4.22 20.25
CA ILE A 100 -16.17 -5.27 20.25
C ILE A 100 -14.85 -4.58 20.59
N GLU A 101 -14.41 -4.75 21.84
CA GLU A 101 -13.21 -4.12 22.39
C GLU A 101 -11.93 -4.77 21.86
N ASP A 102 -11.76 -4.79 20.53
CA ASP A 102 -10.57 -5.32 19.87
C ASP A 102 -10.22 -4.49 18.64
N GLU A 103 -9.11 -3.76 18.73
CA GLU A 103 -8.65 -2.92 17.61
C GLU A 103 -8.37 -3.72 16.34
N LEU A 104 -7.88 -4.96 16.48
CA LEU A 104 -7.55 -5.80 15.33
C LEU A 104 -8.81 -6.22 14.56
N PHE A 105 -9.96 -6.36 15.25
CA PHE A 105 -11.25 -6.56 14.57
C PHE A 105 -11.56 -5.43 13.60
N LYS A 106 -11.53 -4.19 14.10
CA LYS A 106 -11.77 -2.99 13.30
C LYS A 106 -10.79 -2.90 12.13
N ASP A 107 -9.51 -3.06 12.41
CA ASP A 107 -8.46 -2.97 11.39
C ASP A 107 -8.64 -4.01 10.28
N LEU A 108 -8.88 -5.27 10.63
CA LEU A 108 -9.09 -6.33 9.65
C LEU A 108 -10.36 -6.12 8.84
N ALA A 109 -11.46 -5.69 9.47
CA ALA A 109 -12.72 -5.43 8.79
C ALA A 109 -12.56 -4.27 7.78
N LEU A 110 -12.02 -3.12 8.21
CA LEU A 110 -11.88 -1.95 7.37
C LEU A 110 -10.87 -2.16 6.24
N TYR A 111 -9.71 -2.74 6.55
CA TYR A 111 -8.69 -2.99 5.54
C TYR A 111 -9.10 -4.09 4.55
N ARG A 112 -9.92 -5.06 4.97
CA ARG A 112 -10.48 -6.07 4.06
C ARG A 112 -11.41 -5.46 3.02
N LEU A 113 -12.17 -4.43 3.40
CA LEU A 113 -13.06 -3.72 2.47
C LEU A 113 -12.29 -2.89 1.44
N VAL A 114 -11.23 -2.19 1.87
CA VAL A 114 -10.48 -1.28 1.00
C VAL A 114 -9.41 -2.03 0.20
N TYR A 115 -8.74 -2.99 0.84
CA TYR A 115 -7.64 -3.77 0.26
C TYR A 115 -7.90 -5.27 0.45
N PRO A 116 -8.72 -5.91 -0.40
CA PRO A 116 -9.05 -7.34 -0.27
C PRO A 116 -7.85 -8.21 -0.67
N LYS A 117 -6.91 -8.38 0.26
CA LYS A 117 -5.66 -9.14 0.09
C LYS A 117 -5.52 -10.24 1.15
N SER A 118 -4.43 -11.03 1.08
CA SER A 118 -4.08 -12.03 2.11
C SER A 118 -3.84 -11.39 3.48
N LYS A 119 -3.87 -12.19 4.56
CA LYS A 119 -3.61 -11.72 5.93
C LYS A 119 -2.22 -11.09 6.04
N LEU A 120 -1.20 -11.74 5.49
CA LEU A 120 0.17 -11.20 5.43
C LEU A 120 0.20 -9.82 4.75
N LYS A 121 -0.48 -9.68 3.60
CA LYS A 121 -0.51 -8.38 2.91
C LYS A 121 -1.31 -7.33 3.67
N THR A 122 -2.32 -7.72 4.42
CA THR A 122 -3.08 -6.81 5.30
C THR A 122 -2.19 -6.30 6.44
N THR A 123 -1.35 -7.15 7.06
CA THR A 123 -0.41 -6.68 8.09
C THR A 123 0.62 -5.68 7.55
N GLU A 124 1.13 -5.89 6.34
CA GLU A 124 2.00 -4.93 5.67
C GLU A 124 1.29 -3.57 5.44
N TYR A 125 0.03 -3.59 5.01
CA TYR A 125 -0.74 -2.36 4.79
C TYR A 125 -1.07 -1.64 6.11
N LEU A 126 -1.41 -2.37 7.16
CA LEU A 126 -1.61 -1.81 8.50
C LEU A 126 -0.34 -1.13 9.02
N SER A 127 0.80 -1.78 8.89
CA SER A 127 2.08 -1.19 9.26
C SER A 127 2.39 0.06 8.43
N ARG A 128 2.21 0.00 7.12
CA ARG A 128 2.53 1.09 6.21
C ARG A 128 1.60 2.30 6.33
N PHE A 129 0.29 2.08 6.49
CA PHE A 129 -0.73 3.12 6.36
C PHE A 129 -1.39 3.52 7.68
N SER A 130 -1.36 2.66 8.70
CA SER A 130 -1.91 2.93 10.04
C SER A 130 -0.85 2.99 11.12
N GLN A 131 0.41 2.64 10.81
CA GLN A 131 1.52 2.55 11.77
C GLN A 131 1.27 1.52 12.88
N LYS A 132 0.44 0.50 12.60
CA LYS A 132 0.14 -0.59 13.51
C LYS A 132 0.88 -1.83 13.03
N SER A 133 1.75 -2.37 13.89
CA SER A 133 2.53 -3.57 13.59
C SER A 133 1.89 -4.79 14.20
N TYR A 134 1.35 -5.65 13.34
CA TYR A 134 0.85 -6.96 13.70
C TYR A 134 1.65 -8.01 12.93
N SER A 135 1.99 -9.11 13.57
CA SER A 135 2.50 -10.29 12.89
C SER A 135 1.36 -11.08 12.26
N GLU A 136 1.67 -11.98 11.33
CA GLU A 136 0.69 -12.90 10.77
C GLU A 136 0.09 -13.81 11.85
N ASP A 137 0.92 -14.25 12.80
CA ASP A 137 0.49 -15.06 13.94
C ASP A 137 -0.49 -14.31 14.87
N ASP A 138 -0.34 -12.99 15.05
CA ASP A 138 -1.29 -12.19 15.81
C ASP A 138 -2.66 -12.19 15.14
N VAL A 139 -2.69 -12.10 13.81
CA VAL A 139 -3.93 -12.16 13.04
C VAL A 139 -4.60 -13.53 13.16
N TYR A 140 -3.84 -14.62 13.02
CA TYR A 140 -4.41 -15.97 13.16
C TYR A 140 -4.93 -16.23 14.57
N ARG A 141 -4.16 -15.92 15.60
CA ARG A 141 -4.62 -16.03 17.00
C ARG A 141 -5.87 -15.18 17.28
N TYR A 142 -5.94 -14.00 16.68
CA TYR A 142 -7.12 -13.18 16.78
C TYR A 142 -8.33 -13.82 16.07
N MET A 143 -8.15 -14.38 14.87
CA MET A 143 -9.22 -15.06 14.13
C MET A 143 -9.81 -16.24 14.93
N ASP A 144 -8.97 -17.02 15.61
CA ASP A 144 -9.42 -18.11 16.50
C ASP A 144 -10.23 -17.55 17.67
N ARG A 145 -9.78 -16.45 18.29
CA ARG A 145 -10.53 -15.78 19.35
C ARG A 145 -11.86 -15.22 18.85
N LEU A 146 -11.87 -14.56 17.69
CA LEU A 146 -13.07 -14.03 17.06
C LEU A 146 -14.11 -15.14 16.85
N TYR A 147 -13.69 -16.25 16.27
CA TYR A 147 -14.56 -17.40 16.05
C TYR A 147 -15.13 -17.96 17.35
N ASN A 148 -14.25 -18.20 18.35
CA ASN A 148 -14.64 -18.89 19.58
C ASN A 148 -15.42 -18.02 20.57
N THR A 149 -15.22 -16.70 20.58
CA THR A 149 -15.75 -15.84 21.65
C THR A 149 -16.54 -14.62 21.17
N GLN A 150 -16.37 -14.17 19.93
CA GLN A 150 -16.94 -12.91 19.45
C GLN A 150 -17.94 -13.09 18.29
N LYS A 151 -17.98 -14.27 17.64
CA LYS A 151 -18.86 -14.55 16.48
C LYS A 151 -20.32 -14.19 16.78
N GLU A 152 -20.85 -14.67 17.90
CA GLU A 152 -22.25 -14.40 18.29
C GLU A 152 -22.50 -12.91 18.55
N GLN A 153 -21.54 -12.22 19.16
CA GLN A 153 -21.64 -10.78 19.38
C GLN A 153 -21.66 -10.00 18.08
N VAL A 154 -20.81 -10.35 17.11
CA VAL A 154 -20.80 -9.75 15.76
C VAL A 154 -22.16 -9.93 15.07
N GLN A 155 -22.70 -11.15 15.09
CA GLN A 155 -24.02 -11.44 14.50
C GLN A 155 -25.14 -10.67 15.20
N LYS A 156 -25.12 -10.61 16.53
CA LYS A 156 -26.09 -9.84 17.30
C LYS A 156 -26.07 -8.35 16.97
N ILE A 157 -24.88 -7.75 16.86
CA ILE A 157 -24.73 -6.34 16.47
C ILE A 157 -25.31 -6.10 15.06
N SER A 158 -25.02 -6.96 14.10
CA SER A 158 -25.57 -6.88 12.75
C SER A 158 -27.11 -6.97 12.76
N TYR A 159 -27.66 -7.91 13.52
CA TYR A 159 -29.10 -8.08 13.67
C TYR A 159 -29.76 -6.85 14.31
N ASP A 160 -29.22 -6.39 15.45
CA ASP A 160 -29.75 -5.24 16.19
C ASP A 160 -29.71 -3.96 15.34
N HIS A 161 -28.63 -3.74 14.59
CA HIS A 161 -28.52 -2.63 13.65
C HIS A 161 -29.57 -2.72 12.53
N THR A 162 -29.75 -3.91 11.94
CA THR A 162 -30.73 -4.13 10.88
C THR A 162 -32.15 -3.84 11.35
N LEU A 163 -32.50 -4.22 12.59
CA LEU A 163 -33.80 -3.87 13.20
C LEU A 163 -34.00 -2.35 13.30
N GLN A 164 -32.95 -1.58 13.54
CA GLN A 164 -33.05 -0.13 13.68
C GLN A 164 -33.26 0.58 12.34
N ILE A 165 -32.64 0.06 11.26
CA ILE A 165 -32.70 0.70 9.94
C ILE A 165 -33.89 0.27 9.08
N LEU A 166 -34.53 -0.87 9.40
CA LEU A 166 -35.71 -1.33 8.70
C LEU A 166 -36.98 -0.78 9.34
N PRO A 167 -37.79 0.04 8.66
CA PRO A 167 -38.97 0.71 9.24
C PRO A 167 -40.04 -0.23 9.81
N ASN A 168 -40.16 -1.41 9.22
CA ASN A 168 -41.15 -2.43 9.58
C ASN A 168 -40.54 -3.62 10.33
N GLY A 169 -39.26 -3.50 10.74
CA GLY A 169 -38.53 -4.62 11.32
C GLY A 169 -38.17 -5.67 10.25
N ILE A 170 -37.78 -6.85 10.72
CA ILE A 170 -37.43 -7.99 9.87
C ILE A 170 -38.65 -8.88 9.73
N SER A 171 -39.37 -8.76 8.61
CA SER A 171 -40.57 -9.54 8.31
C SER A 171 -40.29 -10.83 7.53
N VAL A 172 -39.24 -10.80 6.69
CA VAL A 172 -38.81 -11.92 5.85
C VAL A 172 -37.31 -12.07 5.96
N VAL A 173 -36.87 -13.30 5.98
CA VAL A 173 -35.46 -13.67 5.99
C VAL A 173 -35.19 -14.64 4.85
N PHE A 174 -34.13 -14.36 4.09
CA PHE A 174 -33.63 -15.25 3.06
C PHE A 174 -32.42 -16.02 3.58
N TYR A 175 -32.41 -17.32 3.32
CA TYR A 175 -31.26 -18.16 3.61
C TYR A 175 -30.60 -18.54 2.28
N ASP A 176 -29.43 -18.01 2.05
CA ASP A 176 -28.63 -18.32 0.85
C ASP A 176 -27.48 -19.26 1.21
N VAL A 177 -27.22 -20.19 0.32
CA VAL A 177 -26.17 -21.20 0.47
C VAL A 177 -25.23 -21.12 -0.71
N THR A 178 -23.97 -20.84 -0.40
CA THR A 178 -22.88 -20.71 -1.38
C THR A 178 -21.78 -21.70 -1.07
N THR A 179 -21.29 -22.41 -2.08
CA THR A 179 -20.07 -23.24 -1.98
C THR A 179 -18.83 -22.39 -2.24
N ILE A 180 -17.85 -22.51 -1.37
CA ILE A 180 -16.53 -21.87 -1.53
C ILE A 180 -15.50 -22.99 -1.65
N TYR A 181 -14.85 -23.11 -2.81
CA TYR A 181 -13.83 -24.10 -3.06
C TYR A 181 -12.43 -23.56 -2.81
N PHE A 182 -11.51 -24.49 -2.57
CA PHE A 182 -10.10 -24.20 -2.34
C PHE A 182 -9.25 -24.84 -3.45
N GLU A 183 -8.26 -24.13 -3.95
CA GLU A 183 -7.29 -24.65 -4.92
C GLU A 183 -6.21 -25.47 -4.17
N THR A 184 -6.61 -26.60 -3.61
CA THR A 184 -5.76 -27.55 -2.89
C THR A 184 -6.31 -28.95 -3.11
N ASP A 185 -5.44 -29.96 -3.02
CA ASP A 185 -5.82 -31.38 -3.10
C ASP A 185 -6.03 -31.99 -1.71
N TYR A 186 -5.83 -31.22 -0.64
CA TYR A 186 -5.91 -31.71 0.74
C TYR A 186 -7.24 -31.36 1.39
N GLU A 187 -7.93 -32.40 1.85
CA GLU A 187 -9.12 -32.27 2.69
C GLU A 187 -8.74 -32.11 4.17
N ASP A 188 -9.60 -31.45 4.94
CA ASP A 188 -9.56 -31.43 6.40
C ASP A 188 -10.97 -31.68 6.97
N ASP A 189 -11.21 -31.37 8.23
CA ASP A 189 -12.50 -31.64 8.89
C ASP A 189 -13.66 -30.88 8.25
N PHE A 190 -13.45 -29.69 7.72
CA PHE A 190 -14.45 -28.85 7.07
C PHE A 190 -14.36 -28.83 5.55
N ARG A 191 -13.14 -28.78 5.02
CA ARG A 191 -12.91 -28.75 3.58
C ARG A 191 -12.98 -30.15 3.01
N LYS A 192 -14.10 -30.46 2.41
CA LYS A 192 -14.39 -31.77 1.80
C LYS A 192 -14.76 -31.61 0.34
N THR A 193 -14.42 -32.59 -0.46
CA THR A 193 -14.93 -32.68 -1.84
C THR A 193 -16.45 -32.92 -1.80
N GLY A 194 -17.17 -32.25 -2.69
CA GLY A 194 -18.62 -32.31 -2.72
C GLY A 194 -19.19 -31.81 -4.04
N PHE A 195 -20.52 -31.65 -4.07
CA PHE A 195 -21.18 -31.11 -5.23
C PHE A 195 -20.80 -29.62 -5.43
N SER A 196 -20.32 -29.28 -6.61
CA SER A 196 -20.03 -27.89 -6.99
C SER A 196 -20.90 -27.49 -8.18
N LYS A 197 -21.65 -26.38 -8.03
CA LYS A 197 -22.42 -25.78 -9.12
C LYS A 197 -21.52 -25.29 -10.26
N GLU A 198 -20.24 -25.03 -10.00
CA GLU A 198 -19.25 -24.57 -10.95
C GLU A 198 -18.43 -25.69 -11.62
N GLY A 199 -18.79 -26.95 -11.38
CA GLY A 199 -18.11 -28.12 -11.95
C GLY A 199 -16.77 -28.48 -11.31
N LYS A 200 -16.40 -27.87 -10.18
CA LYS A 200 -15.14 -28.10 -9.46
C LYS A 200 -15.28 -29.20 -8.40
N HIS A 201 -15.82 -30.34 -8.77
CA HIS A 201 -16.12 -31.45 -7.86
C HIS A 201 -14.89 -32.11 -7.21
N GLN A 202 -13.69 -31.87 -7.77
CA GLN A 202 -12.43 -32.44 -7.24
C GLN A 202 -11.75 -31.53 -6.21
N ASN A 203 -12.18 -30.28 -6.10
CA ASN A 203 -11.59 -29.35 -5.16
C ASN A 203 -12.30 -29.41 -3.81
N PRO A 204 -11.57 -29.48 -2.69
CA PRO A 204 -12.16 -29.34 -1.38
C PRO A 204 -12.91 -27.99 -1.24
N GLN A 205 -14.09 -28.04 -0.66
CA GLN A 205 -14.99 -26.89 -0.51
C GLN A 205 -15.56 -26.84 0.90
N ILE A 206 -16.11 -25.70 1.23
CA ILE A 206 -17.00 -25.49 2.39
C ILE A 206 -18.33 -24.96 1.90
N VAL A 207 -19.34 -25.10 2.69
CA VAL A 207 -20.66 -24.52 2.44
C VAL A 207 -20.88 -23.36 3.38
N LEU A 208 -21.07 -22.16 2.83
CA LEU A 208 -21.43 -20.95 3.60
C LEU A 208 -22.94 -20.75 3.52
N GLY A 209 -23.60 -20.81 4.66
CA GLY A 209 -24.98 -20.37 4.81
C GLY A 209 -25.04 -18.94 5.30
N LEU A 210 -25.73 -18.07 4.59
CA LEU A 210 -25.91 -16.67 4.93
C LEU A 210 -27.39 -16.35 5.13
N LEU A 211 -27.72 -15.77 6.27
CA LEU A 211 -29.06 -15.28 6.60
C LEU A 211 -29.13 -13.78 6.34
N VAL A 212 -30.04 -13.37 5.45
CA VAL A 212 -30.21 -11.96 5.07
C VAL A 212 -31.65 -11.50 5.20
N SER A 213 -31.85 -10.23 5.56
CA SER A 213 -33.16 -9.60 5.56
C SER A 213 -33.63 -9.25 4.15
N GLU A 214 -34.89 -8.85 4.00
CA GLU A 214 -35.50 -8.39 2.74
C GLU A 214 -34.74 -7.22 2.08
N GLY A 215 -34.04 -6.39 2.89
CA GLY A 215 -33.19 -5.30 2.40
C GLY A 215 -31.78 -5.74 2.00
N GLY A 216 -31.47 -7.04 2.05
CA GLY A 216 -30.14 -7.57 1.75
C GLY A 216 -29.11 -7.40 2.87
N TYR A 217 -29.53 -7.01 4.07
CA TYR A 217 -28.62 -6.86 5.21
C TYR A 217 -28.31 -8.21 5.84
N PRO A 218 -27.03 -8.56 6.04
CA PRO A 218 -26.65 -9.82 6.65
C PRO A 218 -26.98 -9.84 8.14
N LEU A 219 -27.64 -10.89 8.56
CA LEU A 219 -28.06 -11.10 9.96
C LEU A 219 -27.16 -12.07 10.70
N ALA A 220 -26.89 -13.21 10.06
CA ALA A 220 -26.07 -14.27 10.60
C ALA A 220 -25.47 -15.12 9.48
N TYR A 221 -24.44 -15.86 9.80
CA TYR A 221 -23.85 -16.86 8.89
C TYR A 221 -23.44 -18.09 9.67
N ASP A 222 -23.34 -19.20 8.94
CA ASP A 222 -22.68 -20.39 9.45
C ASP A 222 -21.95 -21.12 8.34
N ILE A 223 -20.97 -21.97 8.73
CA ILE A 223 -20.12 -22.70 7.82
C ILE A 223 -20.32 -24.20 8.08
N PHE A 224 -20.57 -24.92 7.00
CA PHE A 224 -20.81 -26.36 7.03
C PHE A 224 -19.75 -27.10 6.23
N GLU A 225 -19.59 -28.38 6.53
CA GLU A 225 -18.72 -29.26 5.74
C GLU A 225 -19.10 -29.28 4.25
N GLY A 226 -18.11 -29.37 3.39
CA GLY A 226 -18.33 -29.38 1.95
C GLY A 226 -19.17 -30.53 1.40
N LYS A 227 -19.38 -31.60 2.18
CA LYS A 227 -20.22 -32.77 1.83
C LYS A 227 -21.71 -32.59 2.15
N GLN A 228 -22.08 -31.57 2.89
CA GLN A 228 -23.46 -31.44 3.41
C GLN A 228 -24.50 -30.98 2.37
N TYR A 229 -24.11 -30.95 1.10
CA TYR A 229 -25.04 -30.64 -0.01
C TYR A 229 -24.82 -31.55 -1.20
#